data_5b536b52541618e29c79628af7b15c6a
#
_entry.id   5b536b52541618e29c79628af7b15c6a
#
_cell.length_a   1.000
_cell.length_b   1.000
_cell.length_c   1.000
_cell.angle_alpha   90.00
_cell.angle_beta   90.00
_cell.angle_gamma   90.00
#
_symmetry.space_group_name_H-M   'P 1'
#
loop_
_entity.id
_entity.type
_entity.pdbx_description
1 polymer ?
#
loop_
_entity_poly.entity_id
_entity_poly.type
_entity_poly.pdbx_seq_one_letter_code
_entity_poly.pdbx_strand_id
1 'polypeptide(L)'
;MVVAKIETTTPHGAIEGKTQRRESNFYNLDAIISVGYRVNSRRATNFRIWATGVRKEYMIKGFVMDDERLKQGETAFGKDYFKELLERVRSIRASERRVWQQITDIFAECSIDYDNQSEITHEFYATVQNKFHYAITGKTAAEIIYSTADSQKENMGLTTWKNAPEGRILKSDVSIAKNYLDEKQIRQLERTVSGYFDYIEDLIERENTFTMAEFAESINAFLSFRRYDILSDKGRVSAKAARAKAEAEYDEFNKTQKITSDFDRAVAKMLEGGESNE
;
A
#
# COMPACT_ATOMS: atom_id res chain seq x y z
N MET A 1 16.41 27.13 -0.86
CA MET A 1 16.06 28.54 -1.20
C MET A 1 14.71 28.87 -0.56
N VAL A 2 14.64 29.89 0.30
CA VAL A 2 13.43 30.21 1.09
C VAL A 2 12.54 31.22 0.35
N VAL A 3 13.12 32.09 -0.47
CA VAL A 3 12.43 33.16 -1.22
C VAL A 3 12.87 33.10 -2.68
N ALA A 4 11.90 33.09 -3.60
CA ALA A 4 12.14 33.30 -5.03
C ALA A 4 11.45 34.60 -5.48
N LYS A 5 12.12 35.37 -6.31
CA LYS A 5 11.55 36.56 -6.96
C LYS A 5 11.10 36.14 -8.35
N ILE A 6 9.82 36.34 -8.65
CA ILE A 6 9.23 36.00 -9.95
C ILE A 6 8.62 37.30 -10.53
N GLU A 7 8.98 37.59 -11.76
CA GLU A 7 8.38 38.67 -12.51
C GLU A 7 7.07 38.19 -13.15
N THR A 8 5.96 38.80 -12.75
CA THR A 8 4.65 38.50 -13.31
C THR A 8 4.22 39.63 -14.23
N THR A 9 3.75 39.30 -15.42
CA THR A 9 3.24 40.26 -16.39
C THR A 9 1.72 40.21 -16.37
N THR A 10 1.09 41.36 -16.09
CA THR A 10 -0.37 41.50 -16.08
C THR A 10 -0.79 42.59 -17.05
N PRO A 11 -2.03 42.57 -17.61
CA PRO A 11 -2.56 43.67 -18.38
C PRO A 11 -2.54 44.98 -17.58
N HIS A 12 -2.21 46.08 -18.22
CA HIS A 12 -2.21 47.39 -17.57
C HIS A 12 -3.66 47.88 -17.41
N GLY A 13 -4.08 48.12 -16.15
CA GLY A 13 -5.47 48.43 -15.83
C GLY A 13 -6.06 49.71 -16.43
N ALA A 14 -5.21 50.65 -16.94
CA ALA A 14 -5.66 51.91 -17.46
C ALA A 14 -5.32 52.15 -18.96
N ILE A 15 -4.53 51.27 -19.59
CA ILE A 15 -4.08 51.47 -20.99
C ILE A 15 -4.28 50.14 -21.71
N GLU A 16 -5.20 50.12 -22.66
CA GLU A 16 -5.53 48.96 -23.47
C GLU A 16 -4.32 48.54 -24.33
N GLY A 17 -4.03 47.23 -24.36
CA GLY A 17 -2.90 46.68 -25.11
C GLY A 17 -1.52 46.77 -24.46
N LYS A 18 -1.38 47.46 -23.30
CA LYS A 18 -0.12 47.48 -22.54
C LYS A 18 -0.11 46.43 -21.41
N THR A 19 1.09 45.92 -21.13
CA THR A 19 1.33 45.00 -20.02
C THR A 19 2.18 45.72 -18.94
N GLN A 20 1.92 45.37 -17.70
CA GLN A 20 2.65 45.83 -16.54
C GLN A 20 3.44 44.67 -15.96
N ARG A 21 4.73 44.88 -15.71
CA ARG A 21 5.57 43.89 -15.04
C ARG A 21 5.63 44.17 -13.55
N ARG A 22 5.44 43.17 -12.73
CA ARG A 22 5.52 43.28 -11.28
C ARG A 22 6.41 42.15 -10.74
N GLU A 23 7.42 42.52 -9.97
CA GLU A 23 8.23 41.59 -9.22
C GLU A 23 7.48 41.18 -7.95
N SER A 24 7.27 39.86 -7.76
CA SER A 24 6.59 39.30 -6.59
C SER A 24 7.51 38.31 -5.90
N ASN A 25 7.53 38.36 -4.56
CA ASN A 25 8.27 37.41 -3.76
C ASN A 25 7.41 36.16 -3.54
N PHE A 26 7.97 35.00 -3.85
CA PHE A 26 7.38 33.70 -3.54
C PHE A 26 8.17 33.03 -2.42
N TYR A 27 7.46 32.49 -1.47
CA TYR A 27 8.02 31.84 -0.29
C TYR A 27 7.76 30.35 -0.34
N ASN A 28 8.71 29.53 0.11
CA ASN A 28 8.49 28.09 0.25
C ASN A 28 7.49 27.79 1.39
N LEU A 29 6.96 26.56 1.40
CA LEU A 29 5.96 26.14 2.38
C LEU A 29 6.47 26.24 3.82
N ASP A 30 7.75 25.94 4.07
CA ASP A 30 8.34 25.98 5.40
C ASP A 30 8.35 27.40 5.97
N ALA A 31 8.65 28.39 5.12
CA ALA A 31 8.59 29.81 5.51
C ALA A 31 7.14 30.22 5.86
N ILE A 32 6.16 29.80 5.05
CA ILE A 32 4.74 30.09 5.29
C ILE A 32 4.28 29.49 6.62
N ILE A 33 4.64 28.25 6.88
CA ILE A 33 4.31 27.54 8.14
C ILE A 33 4.96 28.26 9.33
N SER A 34 6.26 28.55 9.24
CA SER A 34 7.03 29.19 10.33
C SER A 34 6.49 30.57 10.68
N VAL A 35 6.15 31.39 9.67
CA VAL A 35 5.58 32.74 9.85
C VAL A 35 4.14 32.63 10.35
N GLY A 36 3.34 31.73 9.82
CA GLY A 36 1.93 31.54 10.20
C GLY A 36 1.73 31.24 11.69
N TYR A 37 2.69 30.60 12.34
CA TYR A 37 2.65 30.35 13.79
C TYR A 37 3.18 31.50 14.65
N ARG A 38 3.97 32.41 14.11
CA ARG A 38 4.62 33.53 14.86
C ARG A 38 3.91 34.89 14.76
N VAL A 39 3.25 35.11 13.63
CA VAL A 39 2.64 36.43 13.33
C VAL A 39 1.24 36.51 13.96
N ASN A 40 0.97 37.65 14.62
CA ASN A 40 -0.36 37.91 15.18
C ASN A 40 -1.19 38.76 14.18
N SER A 41 -1.85 38.08 13.25
CA SER A 41 -2.77 38.66 12.28
C SER A 41 -3.99 37.78 12.08
N ARG A 42 -5.10 38.34 11.59
CA ARG A 42 -6.32 37.60 11.27
C ARG A 42 -6.04 36.44 10.28
N ARG A 43 -5.19 36.68 9.27
CA ARG A 43 -4.80 35.63 8.30
C ARG A 43 -4.00 34.53 8.96
N ALA A 44 -3.05 34.86 9.82
CA ALA A 44 -2.27 33.86 10.57
C ALA A 44 -3.14 33.07 11.56
N THR A 45 -4.15 33.72 12.17
CA THR A 45 -5.11 33.01 13.05
C THR A 45 -5.93 32.01 12.25
N ASN A 46 -6.47 32.38 11.10
CA ASN A 46 -7.22 31.48 10.23
C ASN A 46 -6.35 30.31 9.76
N PHE A 47 -5.09 30.57 9.40
CA PHE A 47 -4.12 29.52 9.06
C PHE A 47 -3.91 28.53 10.21
N ARG A 48 -3.73 29.02 11.45
CA ARG A 48 -3.57 28.15 12.63
C ARG A 48 -4.81 27.29 12.89
N ILE A 49 -6.02 27.88 12.76
CA ILE A 49 -7.27 27.12 12.91
C ILE A 49 -7.35 25.99 11.89
N TRP A 50 -7.11 26.29 10.62
CA TRP A 50 -7.08 25.31 9.54
C TRP A 50 -6.02 24.23 9.78
N ALA A 51 -4.76 24.62 10.04
CA ALA A 51 -3.67 23.69 10.26
C ALA A 51 -3.89 22.78 11.49
N THR A 52 -4.51 23.33 12.55
CA THR A 52 -4.88 22.56 13.74
C THR A 52 -5.99 21.56 13.42
N GLY A 53 -6.98 21.94 12.60
CA GLY A 53 -8.02 21.05 12.10
C GLY A 53 -7.46 19.87 11.34
N VAL A 54 -6.60 20.13 10.36
CA VAL A 54 -5.90 19.11 9.55
C VAL A 54 -5.10 18.15 10.44
N ARG A 55 -4.30 18.70 11.39
CA ARG A 55 -3.53 17.87 12.32
C ARG A 55 -4.40 17.00 13.22
N LYS A 56 -5.49 17.58 13.76
CA LYS A 56 -6.44 16.84 14.62
C LYS A 56 -7.08 15.70 13.84
N GLU A 57 -7.53 15.95 12.64
CA GLU A 57 -8.13 14.93 11.78
C GLU A 57 -7.13 13.79 11.48
N TYR A 58 -5.90 14.14 11.11
CA TYR A 58 -4.84 13.15 10.89
C TYR A 58 -4.53 12.32 12.13
N MET A 59 -4.46 12.96 13.32
CA MET A 59 -4.17 12.24 14.57
C MET A 59 -5.30 11.26 14.96
N ILE A 60 -6.55 11.59 14.64
CA ILE A 60 -7.71 10.76 14.98
C ILE A 60 -7.91 9.66 13.93
N LYS A 61 -7.88 10.01 12.64
CA LYS A 61 -8.25 9.11 11.54
C LYS A 61 -7.05 8.41 10.89
N GLY A 62 -5.83 8.97 11.02
CA GLY A 62 -4.64 8.51 10.32
C GLY A 62 -4.52 9.00 8.86
N PHE A 63 -5.47 9.78 8.37
CA PHE A 63 -5.46 10.40 7.04
C PHE A 63 -6.22 11.74 7.04
N VAL A 64 -5.95 12.55 6.02
CA VAL A 64 -6.69 13.77 5.65
C VAL A 64 -6.83 13.79 4.15
N MET A 65 -8.03 14.07 3.62
CA MET A 65 -8.30 14.17 2.19
C MET A 65 -8.94 15.51 1.85
N ASP A 66 -8.56 16.05 0.71
CA ASP A 66 -9.19 17.20 0.06
C ASP A 66 -10.00 16.65 -1.14
N ASP A 67 -11.25 16.31 -0.89
CA ASP A 67 -12.14 15.67 -1.87
C ASP A 67 -12.32 16.52 -3.12
N GLU A 68 -12.46 17.84 -2.96
CA GLU A 68 -12.64 18.75 -4.08
C GLU A 68 -11.40 18.78 -4.99
N ARG A 69 -10.24 18.80 -4.39
CA ARG A 69 -8.97 18.76 -5.11
C ARG A 69 -8.75 17.43 -5.83
N LEU A 70 -9.13 16.33 -5.21
CA LEU A 70 -8.99 14.99 -5.79
C LEU A 70 -9.96 14.78 -6.97
N LYS A 71 -11.16 15.38 -6.93
CA LYS A 71 -12.16 15.30 -8.03
C LYS A 71 -11.76 16.12 -9.25
N GLN A 72 -10.93 17.14 -9.12
CA GLN A 72 -10.57 18.05 -10.22
C GLN A 72 -9.61 17.44 -11.26
N GLY A 73 -8.98 16.29 -10.96
CA GLY A 73 -8.10 15.54 -11.88
C GLY A 73 -6.76 16.23 -12.22
N GLU A 74 -6.75 17.53 -12.38
CA GLU A 74 -5.53 18.32 -12.58
C GLU A 74 -5.25 19.21 -11.38
N THR A 75 -4.02 19.15 -10.88
CA THR A 75 -3.58 20.04 -9.79
C THR A 75 -2.66 21.14 -10.33
N ALA A 76 -2.49 22.20 -9.55
CA ALA A 76 -1.55 23.29 -9.86
C ALA A 76 -0.10 22.82 -10.15
N PHE A 77 0.22 21.58 -9.87
CA PHE A 77 1.53 20.95 -10.08
C PHE A 77 1.54 19.88 -11.18
N GLY A 78 0.45 19.74 -11.97
CA GLY A 78 0.39 18.84 -13.13
C GLY A 78 0.40 17.33 -12.81
N LYS A 79 0.18 16.92 -11.54
CA LYS A 79 0.13 15.51 -11.13
C LYS A 79 -1.29 15.10 -10.74
N ASP A 80 -1.72 13.98 -11.29
CA ASP A 80 -2.96 13.31 -10.88
C ASP A 80 -2.72 12.49 -9.61
N TYR A 81 -3.00 13.11 -8.46
CA TYR A 81 -2.89 12.44 -7.15
C TYR A 81 -4.03 11.45 -6.88
N PHE A 82 -5.12 11.48 -7.65
CA PHE A 82 -6.21 10.52 -7.50
C PHE A 82 -5.77 9.08 -7.79
N LYS A 83 -4.95 8.90 -8.82
CA LYS A 83 -4.38 7.58 -9.15
C LYS A 83 -3.46 7.07 -8.03
N GLU A 84 -2.62 7.94 -7.47
CA GLU A 84 -1.77 7.61 -6.33
C GLU A 84 -2.59 7.20 -5.10
N LEU A 85 -3.66 7.97 -4.79
CA LEU A 85 -4.58 7.66 -3.71
C LEU A 85 -5.23 6.29 -3.92
N LEU A 86 -5.75 6.00 -5.12
CA LEU A 86 -6.36 4.71 -5.44
C LEU A 86 -5.39 3.54 -5.24
N GLU A 87 -4.13 3.68 -5.67
CA GLU A 87 -3.13 2.64 -5.45
C GLU A 87 -2.82 2.45 -3.96
N ARG A 88 -2.74 3.53 -3.20
CA ARG A 88 -2.52 3.48 -1.75
C ARG A 88 -3.70 2.84 -1.00
N VAL A 89 -4.94 3.19 -1.35
CA VAL A 89 -6.14 2.57 -0.77
C VAL A 89 -6.17 1.07 -1.08
N ARG A 90 -5.87 0.68 -2.33
CA ARG A 90 -5.79 -0.74 -2.72
C ARG A 90 -4.72 -1.47 -1.93
N SER A 91 -3.55 -0.88 -1.75
CA SER A 91 -2.46 -1.46 -0.96
C SER A 91 -2.85 -1.63 0.52
N ILE A 92 -3.57 -0.67 1.10
CA ILE A 92 -4.08 -0.76 2.49
C ILE A 92 -5.15 -1.86 2.60
N ARG A 93 -6.10 -1.92 1.67
CA ARG A 93 -7.12 -2.99 1.60
C ARG A 93 -6.49 -4.36 1.42
N ALA A 94 -5.47 -4.46 0.58
CA ALA A 94 -4.75 -5.69 0.29
C ALA A 94 -3.62 -6.02 1.28
N SER A 95 -3.54 -5.34 2.44
CA SER A 95 -2.61 -5.75 3.48
C SER A 95 -2.98 -7.14 3.97
N GLU A 96 -2.07 -8.08 3.79
CA GLU A 96 -2.29 -9.51 3.66
C GLU A 96 -3.20 -10.11 4.75
N ARG A 97 -2.90 -9.85 6.01
CA ARG A 97 -3.68 -10.43 7.12
C ARG A 97 -5.12 -9.91 7.18
N ARG A 98 -5.30 -8.61 6.96
CA ARG A 98 -6.62 -7.97 7.11
C ARG A 98 -7.59 -8.37 6.01
N VAL A 99 -7.08 -8.52 4.80
CA VAL A 99 -7.88 -8.90 3.64
C VAL A 99 -8.43 -10.32 3.77
N TRP A 100 -7.53 -11.26 4.07
CA TRP A 100 -7.96 -12.66 4.22
C TRP A 100 -8.90 -12.83 5.39
N GLN A 101 -8.68 -12.12 6.49
CA GLN A 101 -9.60 -12.09 7.61
C GLN A 101 -10.96 -11.53 7.20
N GLN A 102 -11.02 -10.42 6.48
CA GLN A 102 -12.30 -9.86 6.00
C GLN A 102 -13.04 -10.83 5.06
N ILE A 103 -12.35 -11.49 4.13
CA ILE A 103 -12.99 -12.50 3.26
C ILE A 103 -13.56 -13.64 4.09
N THR A 104 -12.85 -14.10 5.10
CA THR A 104 -13.34 -15.18 5.98
C THR A 104 -14.48 -14.75 6.89
N ASP A 105 -14.46 -13.50 7.38
CA ASP A 105 -15.53 -12.91 8.17
C ASP A 105 -16.81 -12.77 7.32
N ILE A 106 -16.68 -12.24 6.09
CA ILE A 106 -17.80 -12.14 5.14
C ILE A 106 -18.35 -13.52 4.78
N PHE A 107 -17.47 -14.51 4.55
CA PHE A 107 -17.89 -15.90 4.30
C PHE A 107 -18.76 -16.42 5.44
N ALA A 108 -18.35 -16.18 6.68
CA ALA A 108 -19.09 -16.63 7.86
C ALA A 108 -20.43 -15.89 8.02
N GLU A 109 -20.47 -14.56 7.77
CA GLU A 109 -21.67 -13.74 7.95
C GLU A 109 -22.70 -13.95 6.83
N CYS A 110 -22.26 -14.18 5.59
CA CYS A 110 -23.13 -14.24 4.42
C CYS A 110 -23.57 -15.65 4.05
N SER A 111 -22.98 -16.69 4.63
CA SER A 111 -23.37 -18.07 4.36
C SER A 111 -24.51 -18.51 5.28
N ILE A 112 -25.69 -18.77 4.69
CA ILE A 112 -26.91 -19.16 5.43
C ILE A 112 -26.81 -20.52 6.12
N ASP A 113 -25.89 -21.37 5.66
CA ASP A 113 -25.61 -22.72 6.17
C ASP A 113 -24.23 -22.78 6.85
N TYR A 114 -23.73 -21.64 7.37
CA TYR A 114 -22.41 -21.58 7.95
C TYR A 114 -22.19 -22.56 9.09
N ASP A 115 -21.20 -23.40 8.94
CA ASP A 115 -20.69 -24.31 9.96
C ASP A 115 -19.16 -24.23 9.98
N ASN A 116 -18.62 -23.73 11.08
CA ASN A 116 -17.18 -23.55 11.27
C ASN A 116 -16.38 -24.87 11.34
N GLN A 117 -17.06 -26.01 11.51
CA GLN A 117 -16.45 -27.33 11.57
C GLN A 117 -16.61 -28.11 10.26
N SER A 118 -17.33 -27.57 9.27
CA SER A 118 -17.55 -28.23 8.00
C SER A 118 -16.24 -28.34 7.19
N GLU A 119 -16.16 -29.38 6.36
CA GLU A 119 -15.05 -29.56 5.44
C GLU A 119 -14.93 -28.39 4.45
N ILE A 120 -16.06 -27.85 3.98
CA ILE A 120 -16.12 -26.70 3.07
C ILE A 120 -15.47 -25.48 3.71
N THR A 121 -15.76 -25.18 4.98
CA THR A 121 -15.17 -24.05 5.71
C THR A 121 -13.66 -24.23 5.86
N HIS A 122 -13.20 -25.40 6.26
CA HIS A 122 -11.77 -25.68 6.40
C HIS A 122 -11.04 -25.60 5.05
N GLU A 123 -11.64 -26.12 3.99
CA GLU A 123 -11.07 -26.06 2.66
C GLU A 123 -11.03 -24.61 2.13
N PHE A 124 -12.09 -23.84 2.33
CA PHE A 124 -12.15 -22.44 1.95
C PHE A 124 -11.03 -21.63 2.61
N TYR A 125 -10.89 -21.72 3.94
CA TYR A 125 -9.84 -20.99 4.67
C TYR A 125 -8.43 -21.41 4.25
N ALA A 126 -8.23 -22.69 3.90
CA ALA A 126 -6.93 -23.20 3.46
C ALA A 126 -6.57 -22.79 2.02
N THR A 127 -7.55 -22.51 1.17
CA THR A 127 -7.34 -22.37 -0.28
C THR A 127 -7.59 -20.96 -0.81
N VAL A 128 -8.38 -20.12 -0.13
CA VAL A 128 -8.74 -18.80 -0.62
C VAL A 128 -7.52 -17.96 -1.02
N GLN A 129 -6.53 -17.87 -0.17
CA GLN A 129 -5.30 -17.13 -0.45
C GLN A 129 -4.53 -17.74 -1.65
N ASN A 130 -4.47 -19.06 -1.71
CA ASN A 130 -3.77 -19.78 -2.78
C ASN A 130 -4.41 -19.56 -4.16
N LYS A 131 -5.74 -19.45 -4.25
CA LYS A 131 -6.43 -19.16 -5.51
C LYS A 131 -6.00 -17.82 -6.10
N PHE A 132 -5.91 -16.78 -5.27
CA PHE A 132 -5.44 -15.46 -5.72
C PHE A 132 -3.95 -15.45 -6.08
N HIS A 133 -3.08 -16.08 -5.29
CA HIS A 133 -1.66 -16.19 -5.65
C HIS A 133 -1.48 -16.96 -6.96
N TYR A 134 -2.18 -18.08 -7.12
CA TYR A 134 -2.10 -18.87 -8.34
C TYR A 134 -2.59 -18.13 -9.57
N ALA A 135 -3.69 -17.41 -9.46
CA ALA A 135 -4.22 -16.57 -10.53
C ALA A 135 -3.19 -15.56 -11.07
N ILE A 136 -2.34 -15.02 -10.19
CA ILE A 136 -1.35 -14.00 -10.58
C ILE A 136 -0.01 -14.62 -11.02
N THR A 137 0.41 -15.72 -10.41
CA THR A 137 1.79 -16.23 -10.55
C THR A 137 1.86 -17.63 -11.17
N GLY A 138 0.73 -18.33 -11.29
CA GLY A 138 0.71 -19.76 -11.63
C GLY A 138 1.22 -20.68 -10.51
N LYS A 139 1.38 -20.15 -9.29
CA LYS A 139 1.89 -20.87 -8.13
C LYS A 139 1.09 -20.57 -6.87
N THR A 140 0.96 -21.55 -5.99
CA THR A 140 0.43 -21.35 -4.64
C THR A 140 1.42 -20.56 -3.77
N ALA A 141 0.97 -20.00 -2.65
CA ALA A 141 1.84 -19.30 -1.71
C ALA A 141 3.02 -20.16 -1.24
N ALA A 142 2.79 -21.43 -0.97
CA ALA A 142 3.83 -22.38 -0.58
C ALA A 142 4.85 -22.62 -1.71
N GLU A 143 4.38 -22.75 -2.94
CA GLU A 143 5.24 -22.96 -4.12
C GLU A 143 6.08 -21.74 -4.44
N ILE A 144 5.54 -20.52 -4.26
CA ILE A 144 6.30 -19.27 -4.41
C ILE A 144 7.47 -19.26 -3.41
N ILE A 145 7.19 -19.44 -2.13
CA ILE A 145 8.21 -19.46 -1.08
C ILE A 145 9.25 -20.53 -1.36
N TYR A 146 8.80 -21.77 -1.61
CA TYR A 146 9.69 -22.92 -1.81
C TYR A 146 10.61 -22.76 -3.02
N SER A 147 10.10 -22.20 -4.12
CA SER A 147 10.89 -22.05 -5.36
C SER A 147 11.82 -20.84 -5.37
N THR A 148 11.57 -19.84 -4.49
CA THR A 148 12.27 -18.55 -4.56
C THR A 148 13.24 -18.33 -3.41
N ALA A 149 12.91 -18.80 -2.20
CA ALA A 149 13.77 -18.67 -1.02
C ALA A 149 15.12 -19.40 -1.24
N ASP A 150 16.21 -18.62 -1.17
CA ASP A 150 17.57 -19.10 -1.47
C ASP A 150 18.57 -18.15 -0.81
N SER A 151 19.36 -18.68 0.13
CA SER A 151 20.34 -17.94 0.90
C SER A 151 21.48 -17.31 0.07
N GLN A 152 21.68 -17.82 -1.15
CA GLN A 152 22.70 -17.32 -2.09
C GLN A 152 22.21 -16.15 -2.96
N LYS A 153 20.92 -15.89 -2.97
CA LYS A 153 20.34 -14.75 -3.70
C LYS A 153 20.40 -13.48 -2.88
N GLU A 154 20.48 -12.37 -3.58
CA GLU A 154 20.29 -11.05 -2.98
C GLU A 154 18.98 -11.03 -2.18
N ASN A 155 19.03 -10.57 -0.94
CA ASN A 155 17.92 -10.53 -0.01
C ASN A 155 17.15 -11.87 0.10
N MET A 156 17.81 -13.00 -0.06
CA MET A 156 17.20 -14.35 -0.09
C MET A 156 16.14 -14.53 -1.20
N GLY A 157 16.13 -13.71 -2.22
CA GLY A 157 15.10 -13.65 -3.25
C GLY A 157 13.85 -12.89 -2.84
N LEU A 158 13.82 -12.23 -1.68
CA LEU A 158 12.74 -11.33 -1.30
C LEU A 158 12.85 -10.00 -2.07
N THR A 159 11.72 -9.48 -2.48
CA THR A 159 11.60 -8.15 -3.11
C THR A 159 11.20 -7.09 -2.10
N THR A 160 10.53 -7.51 -1.00
CA THR A 160 10.17 -6.63 0.12
C THR A 160 10.18 -7.41 1.44
N TRP A 161 10.29 -6.70 2.57
CA TRP A 161 10.21 -7.23 3.94
C TRP A 161 9.83 -6.09 4.89
N LYS A 162 9.54 -6.41 6.15
CA LYS A 162 9.02 -5.46 7.14
C LYS A 162 9.83 -4.18 7.27
N ASN A 163 11.16 -4.29 7.19
CA ASN A 163 12.09 -3.16 7.36
C ASN A 163 12.81 -2.78 6.05
N ALA A 164 12.24 -3.15 4.88
CA ALA A 164 12.81 -2.82 3.57
C ALA A 164 12.88 -1.30 3.34
N PRO A 165 13.81 -0.80 2.50
CA PRO A 165 14.88 -1.55 1.84
C PRO A 165 16.14 -1.74 2.70
N GLU A 166 16.40 -0.88 3.69
CA GLU A 166 17.68 -0.81 4.40
C GLU A 166 17.74 -1.64 5.70
N GLY A 167 16.58 -2.01 6.22
CA GLY A 167 16.47 -2.75 7.46
C GLY A 167 16.65 -4.26 7.27
N ARG A 168 16.97 -4.97 8.36
CA ARG A 168 17.19 -6.42 8.34
C ARG A 168 15.94 -7.20 7.90
N ILE A 169 16.18 -8.26 7.17
CA ILE A 169 15.21 -9.33 6.94
C ILE A 169 15.06 -10.12 8.24
N LEU A 170 13.81 -10.36 8.66
CA LEU A 170 13.49 -11.13 9.84
C LEU A 170 13.03 -12.55 9.46
N LYS A 171 13.16 -13.51 10.38
CA LYS A 171 12.67 -14.88 10.17
C LYS A 171 11.16 -14.95 9.87
N SER A 172 10.40 -13.98 10.38
CA SER A 172 8.97 -13.85 10.05
C SER A 172 8.71 -13.44 8.59
N ASP A 173 9.63 -12.71 7.96
CA ASP A 173 9.44 -12.19 6.60
C ASP A 173 9.55 -13.29 5.54
N VAL A 174 10.40 -14.30 5.78
CA VAL A 174 10.70 -15.35 4.80
C VAL A 174 9.58 -16.36 4.61
N SER A 175 8.57 -16.37 5.48
CA SER A 175 7.38 -17.23 5.38
C SER A 175 6.18 -16.54 4.73
N ILE A 176 6.33 -15.33 4.22
CA ILE A 176 5.28 -14.52 3.60
C ILE A 176 5.47 -14.54 2.08
N ALA A 177 4.57 -15.22 1.35
CA ALA A 177 4.66 -15.36 -0.11
C ALA A 177 4.69 -14.01 -0.86
N LYS A 178 3.92 -13.02 -0.40
CA LYS A 178 3.87 -11.67 -0.98
C LYS A 178 5.24 -11.03 -1.03
N ASN A 179 6.12 -11.32 -0.08
CA ASN A 179 7.46 -10.73 0.00
C ASN A 179 8.40 -11.18 -1.13
N TYR A 180 8.05 -12.23 -1.86
CA TYR A 180 8.81 -12.76 -3.01
C TYR A 180 8.25 -12.31 -4.37
N LEU A 181 7.12 -11.60 -4.38
CA LEU A 181 6.50 -11.13 -5.61
C LEU A 181 7.18 -9.87 -6.12
N ASP A 182 7.29 -9.73 -7.44
CA ASP A 182 7.71 -8.48 -8.03
C ASP A 182 6.62 -7.39 -7.91
N GLU A 183 7.00 -6.14 -8.14
CA GLU A 183 6.11 -5.00 -8.00
C GLU A 183 4.86 -5.08 -8.89
N LYS A 184 5.00 -5.65 -10.10
CA LYS A 184 3.87 -5.86 -11.02
C LYS A 184 2.91 -6.90 -10.47
N GLN A 185 3.42 -8.01 -9.96
CA GLN A 185 2.64 -9.08 -9.35
C GLN A 185 1.93 -8.59 -8.08
N ILE A 186 2.61 -7.82 -7.23
CA ILE A 186 2.01 -7.20 -6.04
C ILE A 186 0.84 -6.32 -6.45
N ARG A 187 1.02 -5.41 -7.41
CA ARG A 187 -0.05 -4.54 -7.90
C ARG A 187 -1.21 -5.32 -8.52
N GLN A 188 -0.93 -6.40 -9.26
CA GLN A 188 -1.97 -7.26 -9.81
C GLN A 188 -2.77 -7.97 -8.71
N LEU A 189 -2.09 -8.53 -7.71
CA LEU A 189 -2.71 -9.18 -6.57
C LEU A 189 -3.63 -8.20 -5.82
N GLU A 190 -3.13 -7.02 -5.48
CA GLU A 190 -3.88 -5.98 -4.79
C GLU A 190 -5.13 -5.54 -5.57
N ARG A 191 -5.01 -5.35 -6.88
CA ARG A 191 -6.15 -4.99 -7.74
C ARG A 191 -7.17 -6.13 -7.86
N THR A 192 -6.71 -7.36 -7.90
CA THR A 192 -7.60 -8.51 -8.06
C THR A 192 -8.37 -8.77 -6.78
N VAL A 193 -7.70 -8.72 -5.65
CA VAL A 193 -8.32 -8.88 -4.33
C VAL A 193 -9.30 -7.73 -4.04
N SER A 194 -8.90 -6.47 -4.29
CA SER A 194 -9.79 -5.31 -4.13
C SER A 194 -11.04 -5.41 -5.02
N GLY A 195 -10.86 -5.85 -6.28
CA GLY A 195 -12.00 -6.04 -7.19
C GLY A 195 -12.92 -7.20 -6.78
N TYR A 196 -12.40 -8.21 -6.10
CA TYR A 196 -13.25 -9.26 -5.52
C TYR A 196 -14.06 -8.72 -4.34
N PHE A 197 -13.49 -7.85 -3.49
CA PHE A 197 -14.26 -7.18 -2.45
C PHE A 197 -15.41 -6.35 -3.02
N ASP A 198 -15.12 -5.51 -4.00
CA ASP A 198 -16.15 -4.68 -4.64
C ASP A 198 -17.28 -5.57 -5.23
N TYR A 199 -16.93 -6.71 -5.81
CA TYR A 199 -17.88 -7.70 -6.33
C TYR A 199 -18.76 -8.33 -5.23
N ILE A 200 -18.17 -8.72 -4.11
CA ILE A 200 -18.92 -9.32 -2.99
C ILE A 200 -19.75 -8.27 -2.26
N GLU A 201 -19.24 -7.06 -2.03
CA GLU A 201 -20.00 -5.96 -1.43
C GLU A 201 -21.28 -5.67 -2.24
N ASP A 202 -21.19 -5.60 -3.58
CA ASP A 202 -22.36 -5.41 -4.45
C ASP A 202 -23.39 -6.57 -4.35
N LEU A 203 -22.93 -7.80 -4.23
CA LEU A 203 -23.81 -8.95 -4.04
C LEU A 203 -24.53 -8.93 -2.69
N ILE A 204 -23.85 -8.52 -1.63
CA ILE A 204 -24.41 -8.38 -0.28
C ILE A 204 -25.42 -7.22 -0.23
N GLU A 205 -25.09 -6.07 -0.79
CA GLU A 205 -25.98 -4.90 -0.84
C GLU A 205 -27.30 -5.20 -1.56
N ARG A 206 -27.29 -6.14 -2.53
CA ARG A 206 -28.51 -6.63 -3.20
C ARG A 206 -29.24 -7.73 -2.42
N GLU A 207 -28.89 -7.94 -1.15
CA GLU A 207 -29.51 -8.94 -0.28
C GLU A 207 -29.42 -10.38 -0.83
N ASN A 208 -28.38 -10.69 -1.62
CA ASN A 208 -28.11 -12.05 -2.04
C ASN A 208 -27.59 -12.88 -0.85
N THR A 209 -28.23 -13.98 -0.59
CA THR A 209 -27.77 -14.97 0.37
C THR A 209 -27.03 -16.08 -0.35
N PHE A 210 -25.98 -16.59 0.25
CA PHE A 210 -25.15 -17.66 -0.29
C PHE A 210 -25.17 -18.88 0.63
N THR A 211 -25.07 -20.05 0.05
CA THR A 211 -24.54 -21.20 0.76
C THR A 211 -23.01 -21.13 0.83
N MET A 212 -22.38 -21.83 1.77
CA MET A 212 -20.92 -21.92 1.85
C MET A 212 -20.29 -22.35 0.51
N ALA A 213 -20.92 -23.30 -0.17
CA ALA A 213 -20.47 -23.79 -1.47
C ALA A 213 -20.54 -22.73 -2.56
N GLU A 214 -21.64 -21.98 -2.66
CA GLU A 214 -21.82 -20.89 -3.63
C GLU A 214 -20.84 -19.76 -3.39
N PHE A 215 -20.60 -19.40 -2.13
CA PHE A 215 -19.62 -18.36 -1.80
C PHE A 215 -18.19 -18.80 -2.18
N ALA A 216 -17.81 -20.04 -1.86
CA ALA A 216 -16.51 -20.58 -2.24
C ALA A 216 -16.32 -20.63 -3.77
N GLU A 217 -17.39 -20.93 -4.52
CA GLU A 217 -17.40 -20.93 -5.98
C GLU A 217 -17.39 -19.51 -6.58
N SER A 218 -17.92 -18.51 -5.89
CA SER A 218 -17.91 -17.13 -6.36
C SER A 218 -16.50 -16.60 -6.64
N ILE A 219 -15.49 -17.08 -5.91
CA ILE A 219 -14.09 -16.73 -6.17
C ILE A 219 -13.64 -17.29 -7.51
N ASN A 220 -13.97 -18.55 -7.81
CA ASN A 220 -13.62 -19.16 -9.09
C ASN A 220 -14.34 -18.44 -10.25
N ALA A 221 -15.61 -18.11 -10.08
CA ALA A 221 -16.41 -17.37 -11.06
C ALA A 221 -15.79 -15.98 -11.32
N PHE A 222 -15.44 -15.25 -10.27
CA PHE A 222 -14.78 -13.95 -10.36
C PHE A 222 -13.41 -14.03 -11.07
N LEU A 223 -12.56 -14.97 -10.70
CA LEU A 223 -11.24 -15.15 -11.32
C LEU A 223 -11.38 -15.56 -12.79
N SER A 224 -12.32 -16.46 -13.11
CA SER A 224 -12.64 -16.90 -14.47
C SER A 224 -13.15 -15.74 -15.33
N PHE A 225 -14.08 -14.92 -14.82
CA PHE A 225 -14.55 -13.71 -15.49
C PHE A 225 -13.41 -12.76 -15.84
N ARG A 226 -12.41 -12.65 -14.97
CA ARG A 226 -11.20 -11.85 -15.19
C ARG A 226 -10.14 -12.56 -16.05
N ARG A 227 -10.45 -13.76 -16.57
CA ARG A 227 -9.57 -14.58 -17.42
C ARG A 227 -8.28 -15.01 -16.76
N TYR A 228 -8.33 -15.27 -15.46
CA TYR A 228 -7.25 -15.90 -14.73
C TYR A 228 -7.41 -17.42 -14.71
N ASP A 229 -6.29 -18.11 -14.63
CA ASP A 229 -6.29 -19.57 -14.39
C ASP A 229 -6.72 -19.87 -12.96
N ILE A 230 -7.52 -20.92 -12.81
CA ILE A 230 -8.07 -21.32 -11.52
C ILE A 230 -7.26 -22.49 -10.96
N LEU A 231 -6.89 -22.39 -9.69
CA LEU A 231 -6.26 -23.49 -8.97
C LEU A 231 -7.26 -24.63 -8.80
N SER A 232 -6.96 -25.79 -9.40
CA SER A 232 -7.82 -26.98 -9.38
C SER A 232 -7.52 -27.91 -8.21
N ASP A 233 -6.37 -27.74 -7.53
CA ASP A 233 -5.91 -28.59 -6.44
C ASP A 233 -5.29 -27.79 -5.29
N LYS A 234 -4.66 -28.45 -4.32
CA LYS A 234 -4.02 -27.79 -3.16
C LYS A 234 -2.57 -27.37 -3.42
N GLY A 235 -2.08 -27.51 -4.67
CA GLY A 235 -0.67 -27.28 -5.02
C GLY A 235 0.23 -28.46 -4.66
N ARG A 236 1.48 -28.41 -5.16
CA ARG A 236 2.45 -29.53 -5.04
C ARG A 236 3.33 -29.43 -3.80
N VAL A 237 3.36 -28.28 -3.13
CA VAL A 237 4.21 -28.00 -1.97
C VAL A 237 3.34 -27.67 -0.77
N SER A 238 3.55 -28.35 0.35
CA SER A 238 2.84 -28.04 1.58
C SER A 238 3.40 -26.78 2.25
N ALA A 239 2.55 -26.02 2.95
CA ALA A 239 2.96 -24.85 3.71
C ALA A 239 4.08 -25.17 4.72
N LYS A 240 4.02 -26.36 5.35
CA LYS A 240 5.05 -26.83 6.28
C LYS A 240 6.41 -27.01 5.60
N ALA A 241 6.44 -27.63 4.43
CA ALA A 241 7.67 -27.85 3.67
C ALA A 241 8.26 -26.54 3.15
N ALA A 242 7.42 -25.64 2.65
CA ALA A 242 7.85 -24.32 2.20
C ALA A 242 8.46 -23.49 3.33
N ARG A 243 7.79 -23.46 4.47
CA ARG A 243 8.27 -22.74 5.65
C ARG A 243 9.58 -23.33 6.18
N ALA A 244 9.68 -24.65 6.31
CA ALA A 244 10.90 -25.31 6.79
C ALA A 244 12.10 -24.98 5.88
N LYS A 245 11.92 -25.01 4.55
CA LYS A 245 12.96 -24.62 3.62
C LYS A 245 13.35 -23.15 3.79
N ALA A 246 12.39 -22.21 3.77
CA ALA A 246 12.67 -20.79 3.89
C ALA A 246 13.37 -20.44 5.21
N GLU A 247 12.99 -21.09 6.31
CA GLU A 247 13.67 -20.89 7.60
C GLU A 247 15.10 -21.46 7.61
N ALA A 248 15.35 -22.60 6.96
CA ALA A 248 16.71 -23.14 6.83
C ALA A 248 17.59 -22.21 5.98
N GLU A 249 17.09 -21.72 4.85
CA GLU A 249 17.79 -20.73 4.02
C GLU A 249 18.06 -19.44 4.78
N TYR A 250 17.09 -18.98 5.60
CA TYR A 250 17.26 -17.81 6.43
C TYR A 250 18.37 -18.01 7.49
N ASP A 251 18.43 -19.15 8.13
CA ASP A 251 19.45 -19.42 9.16
C ASP A 251 20.87 -19.39 8.57
N GLU A 252 21.05 -19.78 7.28
CA GLU A 252 22.31 -19.61 6.56
C GLU A 252 22.57 -18.13 6.16
N PHE A 253 21.59 -17.48 5.55
CA PHE A 253 21.69 -16.08 5.13
C PHE A 253 21.97 -15.15 6.32
N ASN A 254 21.34 -15.40 7.45
CA ASN A 254 21.45 -14.56 8.63
C ASN A 254 22.87 -14.54 9.26
N LYS A 255 23.71 -15.55 8.95
CA LYS A 255 25.14 -15.57 9.38
C LYS A 255 25.95 -14.45 8.71
N THR A 256 25.57 -14.07 7.49
CA THR A 256 26.27 -13.07 6.66
C THR A 256 25.52 -11.76 6.53
N GLN A 257 24.26 -11.70 7.02
CA GLN A 257 23.42 -10.51 6.92
C GLN A 257 24.03 -9.34 7.68
N LYS A 258 24.25 -8.22 6.98
CA LYS A 258 24.81 -7.01 7.57
C LYS A 258 23.89 -6.49 8.69
N ILE A 259 24.48 -6.24 9.85
CA ILE A 259 23.79 -5.62 10.98
C ILE A 259 24.11 -4.13 10.96
N THR A 260 23.09 -3.31 10.69
CA THR A 260 23.19 -1.85 10.84
C THR A 260 22.54 -1.48 12.17
N SER A 261 23.34 -1.08 13.14
CA SER A 261 22.85 -0.66 14.46
C SER A 261 22.17 0.72 14.37
N ASP A 262 21.39 1.09 15.40
CA ASP A 262 20.84 2.44 15.49
C ASP A 262 21.95 3.49 15.61
N PHE A 263 23.09 3.12 16.16
CA PHE A 263 24.30 3.94 16.22
C PHE A 263 24.86 4.19 14.79
N ASP A 264 24.99 3.16 13.96
CA ASP A 264 25.47 3.30 12.58
C ASP A 264 24.55 4.22 11.75
N ARG A 265 23.23 4.10 11.95
CA ARG A 265 22.24 4.98 11.31
C ARG A 265 22.36 6.43 11.81
N ALA A 266 22.59 6.63 13.09
CA ALA A 266 22.79 7.96 13.65
C ALA A 266 24.08 8.62 13.14
N VAL A 267 25.17 7.85 13.04
CA VAL A 267 26.45 8.32 12.48
C VAL A 267 26.31 8.64 10.98
N ALA A 268 25.69 7.78 10.18
CA ALA A 268 25.44 8.04 8.76
C ALA A 268 24.64 9.34 8.56
N LYS A 269 23.61 9.55 9.35
CA LYS A 269 22.78 10.76 9.30
C LYS A 269 23.53 12.03 9.71
N MET A 270 24.50 11.93 10.64
CA MET A 270 25.37 13.05 11.01
C MET A 270 26.37 13.39 9.91
N LEU A 271 26.89 12.37 9.21
CA LEU A 271 27.82 12.59 8.10
C LEU A 271 27.12 13.20 6.86
N GLU A 272 25.93 12.72 6.51
CA GLU A 272 25.11 13.31 5.41
C GLU A 272 24.66 14.75 5.73
N GLY A 273 24.38 15.08 6.99
CA GLY A 273 24.02 16.42 7.45
C GLY A 273 25.20 17.39 7.55
N GLY A 274 26.43 16.90 7.53
CA GLY A 274 27.67 17.71 7.58
C GLY A 274 28.11 18.25 6.21
N GLU A 275 27.70 17.63 5.08
CA GLU A 275 28.07 18.06 3.74
C GLU A 275 27.19 19.18 3.17
N SER A 276 26.16 19.63 3.88
CA SER A 276 25.28 20.70 3.43
C SER A 276 25.61 22.11 3.97
N ASN A 277 26.80 22.29 4.61
CA ASN A 277 27.22 23.56 5.20
C ASN A 277 28.60 24.05 4.68
N GLU A 278 28.95 23.77 3.42
CA GLU A 278 30.03 24.51 2.72
C GLU A 278 29.50 25.28 1.51
#